data_1766eddbfc3a900db6932bdf31aa0e9f
#
_entry.id   1766eddbfc3a900db6932bdf31aa0e9f
#
_cell.length_a   1.000
_cell.length_b   1.000
_cell.length_c   1.000
_cell.angle_alpha   90.00
_cell.angle_beta   90.00
_cell.angle_gamma   90.00
#
_symmetry.space_group_name_H-M   'P 1'
#
loop_
_entity.id
_entity.type
_entity.pdbx_description
1 polymer ?
#
loop_
_entity_poly.entity_id
_entity_poly.type
_entity_poly.pdbx_seq_one_letter_code
_entity_poly.pdbx_strand_id
1 'polypeptide(L)'
;MNIPFMLGLLALVTIGLEQFMRKIGAENGVYGPSFALASVPAFALMMILMHFVQKHSFSLSPKMMGVGLLAGVFGAISVFSLLLAFRLGGQGSIIFALVGLGMVVSAGLSIIVYSEPVTATKLLGLGLGVGSIIALSR
;
A
#
# COMPACT_ATOMS: atom_id res chain seq x y z
N MET A 1 1.35 -21.03 13.69
CA MET A 1 1.21 -19.62 13.23
C MET A 1 0.33 -19.62 12.00
N ASN A 2 -0.64 -18.73 11.91
CA ASN A 2 -1.64 -18.75 10.82
C ASN A 2 -1.01 -18.23 9.50
N ILE A 3 -1.05 -19.02 8.42
CA ILE A 3 -0.41 -18.67 7.13
C ILE A 3 -0.83 -17.27 6.64
N PRO A 4 -2.11 -16.87 6.66
CA PRO A 4 -2.51 -15.51 6.30
C PRO A 4 -1.83 -14.42 7.13
N PHE A 5 -1.60 -14.66 8.41
CA PHE A 5 -0.89 -13.71 9.27
C PHE A 5 0.59 -13.56 8.88
N MET A 6 1.26 -14.66 8.57
CA MET A 6 2.66 -14.62 8.10
C MET A 6 2.80 -13.89 6.76
N LEU A 7 1.88 -14.13 5.83
CA LEU A 7 1.85 -13.41 4.56
C LEU A 7 1.57 -11.92 4.77
N GLY A 8 0.73 -11.56 5.74
CA GLY A 8 0.51 -10.17 6.13
C GLY A 8 1.78 -9.50 6.67
N LEU A 9 2.56 -10.20 7.50
CA LEU A 9 3.86 -9.69 7.99
C LEU A 9 4.87 -9.51 6.85
N LEU A 10 4.93 -10.45 5.91
CA LEU A 10 5.78 -10.32 4.74
C LEU A 10 5.39 -9.10 3.90
N ALA A 11 4.09 -8.93 3.67
CA ALA A 11 3.58 -7.76 2.95
C ALA A 11 3.91 -6.44 3.67
N LEU A 12 3.79 -6.41 5.00
CA LEU A 12 4.14 -5.23 5.80
C LEU A 12 5.61 -4.84 5.60
N VAL A 13 6.52 -5.80 5.69
CA VAL A 13 7.96 -5.53 5.52
C VAL A 13 8.28 -5.08 4.09
N THR A 14 7.74 -5.76 3.09
CA THR A 14 8.01 -5.43 1.67
C THR A 14 7.44 -4.07 1.28
N ILE A 15 6.23 -3.72 1.75
CA ILE A 15 5.64 -2.39 1.54
C ILE A 15 6.49 -1.30 2.24
N GLY A 16 6.95 -1.55 3.45
CA GLY A 16 7.82 -0.61 4.17
C GLY A 16 9.13 -0.34 3.42
N LEU A 17 9.78 -1.40 2.91
CA LEU A 17 10.99 -1.27 2.08
C LEU A 17 10.72 -0.53 0.77
N GLU A 18 9.61 -0.84 0.09
CA GLU A 18 9.21 -0.14 -1.13
C GLU A 18 9.02 1.36 -0.89
N GLN A 19 8.30 1.74 0.15
CA GLN A 19 8.10 3.15 0.52
C GLN A 19 9.42 3.85 0.84
N PHE A 20 10.33 3.17 1.52
CA PHE A 20 11.65 3.72 1.82
C PHE A 20 12.49 3.95 0.54
N MET A 21 12.46 3.03 -0.43
CA MET A 21 13.10 3.25 -1.74
C MET A 21 12.53 4.46 -2.47
N ARG A 22 11.23 4.69 -2.37
CA ARG A 22 10.60 5.90 -2.94
C ARG A 22 11.09 7.19 -2.27
N LYS A 23 11.30 7.17 -0.95
CA LYS A 23 11.91 8.30 -0.24
C LYS A 23 13.31 8.59 -0.74
N ILE A 24 14.15 7.56 -0.91
CA ILE A 24 15.50 7.72 -1.48
C ILE A 24 15.43 8.38 -2.87
N GLY A 25 14.53 7.94 -3.74
CA GLY A 25 14.33 8.55 -5.07
C GLY A 25 13.95 10.03 -4.98
N ALA A 26 13.05 10.37 -4.09
CA ALA A 26 12.59 11.75 -3.91
C ALA A 26 13.70 12.67 -3.35
N GLU A 27 14.49 12.23 -2.36
CA GLU A 27 15.59 12.98 -1.79
C GLU A 27 16.75 13.20 -2.77
N ASN A 28 16.95 12.29 -3.72
CA ASN A 28 17.93 12.46 -4.80
C ASN A 28 17.42 13.33 -5.96
N GLY A 29 16.29 14.00 -5.80
CA GLY A 29 15.74 14.95 -6.77
C GLY A 29 15.15 14.29 -8.02
N VAL A 30 14.97 12.97 -8.02
CA VAL A 30 14.38 12.24 -9.17
C VAL A 30 12.93 12.67 -9.35
N TYR A 31 12.54 12.92 -10.60
CA TYR A 31 11.17 13.26 -10.92
C TYR A 31 10.23 12.09 -10.60
N GLY A 32 9.25 12.32 -9.73
CA GLY A 32 8.40 11.29 -9.16
C GLY A 32 7.76 10.33 -10.17
N PRO A 33 7.08 10.84 -11.25
CA PRO A 33 6.53 9.98 -12.29
C PRO A 33 7.56 9.10 -13.00
N SER A 34 8.77 9.61 -13.26
CA SER A 34 9.84 8.81 -13.89
C SER A 34 10.31 7.68 -12.99
N PHE A 35 10.46 7.95 -11.68
CA PHE A 35 10.81 6.93 -10.70
C PHE A 35 9.72 5.84 -10.61
N ALA A 36 8.46 6.26 -10.57
CA ALA A 36 7.33 5.32 -10.53
C ALA A 36 7.28 4.46 -11.80
N LEU A 37 7.43 5.06 -12.98
CA LEU A 37 7.47 4.33 -14.26
C LEU A 37 8.64 3.34 -14.32
N ALA A 38 9.81 3.67 -13.76
CA ALA A 38 10.94 2.76 -13.70
C ALA A 38 10.67 1.50 -12.86
N SER A 39 9.75 1.55 -11.89
CA SER A 39 9.37 0.39 -11.08
C SER A 39 8.37 -0.55 -11.77
N VAL A 40 7.63 -0.07 -12.78
CA VAL A 40 6.57 -0.83 -13.45
C VAL A 40 7.07 -2.13 -14.10
N PRO A 41 8.19 -2.16 -14.85
CA PRO A 41 8.67 -3.39 -15.45
C PRO A 41 9.02 -4.47 -14.41
N ALA A 42 9.67 -4.07 -13.31
CA ALA A 42 10.01 -5.00 -12.23
C ALA A 42 8.75 -5.56 -11.56
N PHE A 43 7.76 -4.71 -11.29
CA PHE A 43 6.47 -5.14 -10.74
C PHE A 43 5.75 -6.11 -11.69
N ALA A 44 5.65 -5.76 -12.98
CA ALA A 44 5.01 -6.60 -13.99
C ALA A 44 5.70 -7.95 -14.12
N LEU A 45 7.04 -7.96 -14.17
CA LEU A 45 7.83 -9.18 -14.25
C LEU A 45 7.56 -10.09 -13.04
N MET A 46 7.57 -9.54 -11.85
CA MET A 46 7.31 -10.32 -10.62
C MET A 46 5.90 -10.90 -10.62
N MET A 47 4.88 -10.15 -11.06
CA MET A 47 3.51 -10.67 -11.15
C MET A 47 3.39 -11.79 -12.20
N ILE A 48 4.05 -11.66 -13.34
CA ILE A 48 4.11 -12.70 -14.37
C ILE A 48 4.80 -13.97 -13.82
N LEU A 49 5.94 -13.83 -13.15
CA LEU A 49 6.63 -14.97 -12.54
C LEU A 49 5.75 -15.68 -11.51
N MET A 50 5.09 -14.93 -10.62
CA MET A 50 4.18 -15.51 -9.64
C MET A 50 3.00 -16.23 -10.31
N HIS A 51 2.48 -15.69 -11.40
CA HIS A 51 1.42 -16.34 -12.18
C HIS A 51 1.87 -17.71 -12.72
N PHE A 52 3.08 -17.79 -13.30
CA PHE A 52 3.63 -19.05 -13.80
C PHE A 52 3.92 -20.05 -12.67
N VAL A 53 4.45 -19.59 -11.55
CA VAL A 53 4.72 -20.43 -10.38
C VAL A 53 3.45 -21.05 -9.82
N GLN A 54 2.37 -20.28 -9.76
CA GLN A 54 1.08 -20.78 -9.24
C GLN A 54 0.29 -21.63 -10.24
N LYS A 55 0.72 -21.68 -11.52
CA LYS A 55 0.08 -22.47 -12.58
C LYS A 55 -1.44 -22.20 -12.74
N HIS A 56 -1.88 -21.01 -12.40
CA HIS A 56 -3.29 -20.60 -12.59
C HIS A 56 -3.49 -20.06 -14.01
N SER A 57 -4.62 -20.43 -14.62
CA SER A 57 -5.04 -19.82 -15.90
C SER A 57 -5.42 -18.36 -15.69
N PHE A 58 -4.98 -17.49 -16.58
CA PHE A 58 -5.40 -16.08 -16.55
C PHE A 58 -6.89 -15.99 -16.89
N SER A 59 -7.68 -15.68 -15.88
CA SER A 59 -9.14 -15.57 -16.02
C SER A 59 -9.62 -14.37 -15.20
N LEU A 60 -9.94 -13.28 -15.87
CA LEU A 60 -10.49 -12.08 -15.27
C LEU A 60 -11.82 -11.74 -15.94
N SER A 61 -12.90 -11.67 -15.14
CA SER A 61 -14.16 -11.14 -15.65
C SER A 61 -14.01 -9.64 -16.00
N PRO A 62 -14.80 -9.12 -16.97
CA PRO A 62 -14.74 -7.68 -17.31
C PRO A 62 -14.97 -6.77 -16.10
N LYS A 63 -15.83 -7.18 -15.16
CA LYS A 63 -16.07 -6.46 -13.90
C LYS A 63 -14.79 -6.40 -13.05
N MET A 64 -14.09 -7.51 -12.88
CA MET A 64 -12.86 -7.55 -12.08
C MET A 64 -11.70 -6.85 -12.77
N MET A 65 -11.66 -6.85 -14.09
CA MET A 65 -10.71 -6.04 -14.86
C MET A 65 -10.93 -4.54 -14.60
N GLY A 66 -12.18 -4.07 -14.58
CA GLY A 66 -12.50 -2.69 -14.21
C GLY A 66 -12.05 -2.33 -12.79
N VAL A 67 -12.27 -3.21 -11.82
CA VAL A 67 -11.80 -3.02 -10.43
C VAL A 67 -10.27 -2.94 -10.39
N GLY A 68 -9.57 -3.81 -11.13
CA GLY A 68 -8.11 -3.79 -11.22
C GLY A 68 -7.56 -2.49 -11.81
N LEU A 69 -8.21 -1.97 -12.88
CA LEU A 69 -7.85 -0.68 -13.47
C LEU A 69 -8.04 0.48 -12.49
N LEU A 70 -9.15 0.51 -11.76
CA LEU A 70 -9.39 1.52 -10.73
C LEU A 70 -8.35 1.43 -9.60
N ALA A 71 -8.00 0.24 -9.16
CA ALA A 71 -6.94 0.05 -8.18
C ALA A 71 -5.60 0.59 -8.68
N GLY A 72 -5.28 0.39 -9.97
CA GLY A 72 -4.11 0.96 -10.63
C GLY A 72 -4.11 2.50 -10.61
N VAL A 73 -5.25 3.12 -10.91
CA VAL A 73 -5.40 4.59 -10.85
C VAL A 73 -5.17 5.13 -9.44
N PHE A 74 -5.83 4.53 -8.43
CA PHE A 74 -5.63 4.94 -7.04
C PHE A 74 -4.19 4.72 -6.58
N GLY A 75 -3.57 3.61 -6.99
CA GLY A 75 -2.16 3.34 -6.73
C GLY A 75 -1.25 4.41 -7.32
N ALA A 76 -1.47 4.80 -8.58
CA ALA A 76 -0.69 5.86 -9.24
C ALA A 76 -0.82 7.21 -8.54
N ILE A 77 -2.04 7.60 -8.16
CA ILE A 77 -2.30 8.84 -7.40
C ILE A 77 -1.59 8.80 -6.06
N SER A 78 -1.68 7.68 -5.33
CA SER A 78 -1.02 7.50 -4.04
C SER A 78 0.51 7.63 -4.15
N VAL A 79 1.10 6.95 -5.13
CA VAL A 79 2.55 7.01 -5.38
C VAL A 79 3.00 8.42 -5.72
N PHE A 80 2.29 9.09 -6.63
CA PHE A 80 2.59 10.47 -7.02
C PHE A 80 2.52 11.41 -5.82
N SER A 81 1.44 11.33 -5.03
CA SER A 81 1.25 12.17 -3.84
C SER A 81 2.36 11.94 -2.80
N LEU A 82 2.76 10.68 -2.58
CA LEU A 82 3.82 10.32 -1.66
C LEU A 82 5.18 10.91 -2.09
N LEU A 83 5.54 10.73 -3.36
CA LEU A 83 6.80 11.25 -3.91
C LEU A 83 6.82 12.79 -3.88
N LEU A 84 5.69 13.42 -4.18
CA LEU A 84 5.55 14.89 -4.11
C LEU A 84 5.68 15.39 -2.68
N ALA A 85 5.07 14.71 -1.70
CA ALA A 85 5.18 15.07 -0.29
C ALA A 85 6.64 15.07 0.19
N PHE A 86 7.43 14.07 -0.21
CA PHE A 86 8.86 14.03 0.12
C PHE A 86 9.64 15.14 -0.57
N ARG A 87 9.37 15.42 -1.84
CA ARG A 87 10.02 16.54 -2.56
C ARG A 87 9.73 17.92 -1.96
N LEU A 88 8.58 18.08 -1.34
CA LEU A 88 8.20 19.29 -0.61
C LEU A 88 8.76 19.34 0.82
N GLY A 89 9.66 18.44 1.18
CA GLY A 89 10.33 18.41 2.47
C GLY A 89 9.58 17.65 3.56
N GLY A 90 8.62 16.80 3.20
CA GLY A 90 7.89 15.98 4.16
C GLY A 90 8.80 15.02 4.91
N GLN A 91 8.72 15.03 6.24
CA GLN A 91 9.49 14.12 7.08
C GLN A 91 8.99 12.69 6.92
N GLY A 92 9.90 11.75 6.65
CA GLY A 92 9.54 10.35 6.40
C GLY A 92 8.76 9.71 7.56
N SER A 93 9.14 10.00 8.80
CA SER A 93 8.44 9.49 9.98
C SER A 93 6.97 9.88 10.03
N ILE A 94 6.63 11.11 9.63
CA ILE A 94 5.26 11.62 9.61
C ILE A 94 4.51 11.09 8.37
N ILE A 95 5.12 11.21 7.20
CA ILE A 95 4.48 10.82 5.94
C ILE A 95 4.20 9.31 5.91
N PHE A 96 5.15 8.46 6.34
CA PHE A 96 4.92 7.02 6.40
C PHE A 96 3.85 6.64 7.41
N ALA A 97 3.78 7.33 8.55
CA ALA A 97 2.72 7.14 9.51
C ALA A 97 1.33 7.49 8.93
N LEU A 98 1.23 8.63 8.22
CA LEU A 98 0.00 9.04 7.53
C LEU A 98 -0.43 8.02 6.46
N VAL A 99 0.49 7.57 5.63
CA VAL A 99 0.20 6.54 4.60
C VAL A 99 -0.21 5.22 5.24
N GLY A 100 0.39 4.88 6.38
CA GLY A 100 -0.01 3.71 7.18
C GLY A 100 -1.47 3.72 7.62
N LEU A 101 -2.11 4.90 7.75
CA LEU A 101 -3.56 5.00 7.98
C LEU A 101 -4.42 4.48 6.82
N GLY A 102 -3.86 4.32 5.63
CA GLY A 102 -4.57 3.68 4.53
C GLY A 102 -5.13 2.31 4.92
N MET A 103 -4.46 1.59 5.85
CA MET A 103 -4.97 0.33 6.39
C MET A 103 -6.26 0.51 7.22
N VAL A 104 -6.42 1.62 7.92
CA VAL A 104 -7.64 1.93 8.70
C VAL A 104 -8.81 2.18 7.75
N VAL A 105 -8.56 2.92 6.66
CA VAL A 105 -9.56 3.14 5.61
C VAL A 105 -9.95 1.81 4.96
N SER A 106 -8.98 0.98 4.60
CA SER A 106 -9.24 -0.34 4.00
C SER A 106 -9.98 -1.27 4.95
N ALA A 107 -9.61 -1.31 6.23
CA ALA A 107 -10.29 -2.11 7.24
C ALA A 107 -11.72 -1.63 7.48
N GLY A 108 -11.94 -0.31 7.53
CA GLY A 108 -13.28 0.27 7.64
C GLY A 108 -14.18 -0.09 6.46
N LEU A 109 -13.65 0.02 5.23
CA LEU A 109 -14.37 -0.40 4.03
C LEU A 109 -14.64 -1.91 4.01
N SER A 110 -13.70 -2.74 4.47
CA SER A 110 -13.88 -4.19 4.56
C SER A 110 -15.00 -4.56 5.52
N ILE A 111 -15.06 -3.92 6.69
CA ILE A 111 -16.15 -4.11 7.66
C ILE A 111 -17.51 -3.74 7.04
N ILE A 112 -17.58 -2.59 6.34
CA ILE A 112 -18.85 -2.10 5.77
C ILE A 112 -19.31 -2.98 4.59
N VAL A 113 -18.40 -3.27 3.66
CA VAL A 113 -18.75 -3.96 2.40
C VAL A 113 -18.95 -5.47 2.61
N TYR A 114 -18.12 -6.09 3.45
CA TYR A 114 -18.15 -7.53 3.68
C TYR A 114 -18.81 -7.93 4.99
N SER A 115 -19.36 -6.95 5.75
CA SER A 115 -20.01 -7.20 7.05
C SER A 115 -19.14 -8.02 8.01
N GLU A 116 -17.82 -7.74 8.01
CA GLU A 116 -16.90 -8.44 8.88
C GLU A 116 -17.22 -8.20 10.36
N PRO A 117 -17.08 -9.22 11.23
CA PRO A 117 -17.36 -9.05 12.65
C PRO A 117 -16.38 -8.05 13.28
N VAL A 118 -16.94 -7.05 13.96
CA VAL A 118 -16.17 -6.05 14.70
C VAL A 118 -15.90 -6.59 16.11
N THR A 119 -14.65 -6.85 16.41
CA THR A 119 -14.22 -7.27 17.75
C THR A 119 -13.57 -6.12 18.50
N ALA A 120 -13.61 -6.15 19.82
CA ALA A 120 -12.94 -5.15 20.67
C ALA A 120 -11.44 -5.05 20.36
N THR A 121 -10.79 -6.17 20.04
CA THR A 121 -9.38 -6.19 19.65
C THR A 121 -9.12 -5.47 18.32
N LYS A 122 -10.01 -5.64 17.33
CA LYS A 122 -9.92 -4.89 16.04
C LYS A 122 -10.08 -3.39 16.27
N LEU A 123 -11.06 -2.98 17.09
CA LEU A 123 -11.27 -1.57 17.42
C LEU A 123 -10.08 -0.96 18.16
N LEU A 124 -9.52 -1.68 19.13
CA LEU A 124 -8.32 -1.23 19.84
C LEU A 124 -7.12 -1.08 18.88
N GLY A 125 -6.88 -2.06 18.00
CA GLY A 125 -5.80 -1.99 17.02
C GLY A 125 -5.94 -0.80 16.07
N LEU A 126 -7.14 -0.57 15.52
CA LEU A 126 -7.42 0.57 14.66
C LEU A 126 -7.30 1.90 15.41
N GLY A 127 -7.80 1.96 16.65
CA GLY A 127 -7.72 3.15 17.51
C GLY A 127 -6.27 3.52 17.87
N LEU A 128 -5.42 2.52 18.17
CA LEU A 128 -3.99 2.75 18.41
C LEU A 128 -3.28 3.23 17.15
N GLY A 129 -3.64 2.70 15.97
CA GLY A 129 -3.13 3.20 14.68
C GLY A 129 -3.43 4.68 14.48
N VAL A 130 -4.67 5.09 14.67
CA VAL A 130 -5.09 6.50 14.59
C VAL A 130 -4.38 7.35 15.66
N GLY A 131 -4.31 6.85 16.90
CA GLY A 131 -3.66 7.55 18.01
C GLY A 131 -2.16 7.78 17.77
N SER A 132 -1.46 6.82 17.17
CA SER A 132 -0.04 6.96 16.85
C SER A 132 0.23 8.10 15.85
N ILE A 133 -0.70 8.31 14.90
CA ILE A 133 -0.56 9.39 13.92
C ILE A 133 -0.83 10.76 14.53
N ILE A 134 -1.84 10.87 15.36
CA ILE A 134 -2.09 12.12 16.10
C ILE A 134 -0.87 12.48 16.93
N ALA A 135 -0.21 11.50 17.54
CA ALA A 135 1.02 11.73 18.30
C ALA A 135 2.20 12.17 17.41
N LEU A 136 2.33 11.60 16.21
CA LEU A 136 3.42 11.91 15.28
C LEU A 136 3.19 13.20 14.47
N SER A 137 1.95 13.70 14.40
CA SER A 137 1.62 14.93 13.68
C SER A 137 1.84 16.21 14.50
N ARG A 138 2.24 16.08 15.76
CA ARG A 138 2.59 17.19 16.67
C ARG A 138 4.09 17.41 16.71
#